data_f8d8be61874859b9df56585e50068732
#
_entry.id   f8d8be61874859b9df56585e50068732
#
_cell.length_a   1.000
_cell.length_b   1.000
_cell.length_c   1.000
_cell.angle_alpha   90.00
_cell.angle_beta   90.00
_cell.angle_gamma   90.00
#
_symmetry.space_group_name_H-M   'P 1'
#
loop_
_entity.id
_entity.type
_entity.pdbx_description
1 polymer ?
#
loop_
_entity_poly.entity_id
_entity_poly.type
_entity_poly.pdbx_seq_one_letter_code
_entity_poly.pdbx_strand_id
1 'polypeptide(L)'
;MNIIYKINCEEAGREYPHYWEYCVGSCHAATLLREDVRNHIRQAHKDCGFTHVRCHGLFDDDMSVVIAPMNAPAPRSISFYNIDCIYDFLLETGMKPFVEIGFMPTPLASGTQVCFNYRGNVTPPADYEVWDDLIRQFATHLIERYGKEEVEQWPFEVWNEPNLNFFFDGTQEDYFTLYEHTARALKSVDENLKVGGPATSVNAWIPEFKTYCAEHDVPLDFITTHHYPSDDPLSTMGM
;
A
#
# COMPACT_ATOMS: atom_id res chain seq x y z
N MET A 1 12.87 -15.16 37.29
CA MET A 1 13.06 -16.50 36.73
C MET A 1 14.15 -16.39 35.68
N ASN A 2 15.28 -17.15 35.81
CA ASN A 2 16.32 -17.13 34.78
C ASN A 2 16.00 -18.22 33.77
N ILE A 3 15.83 -17.81 32.50
CA ILE A 3 15.63 -18.72 31.37
C ILE A 3 16.98 -19.03 30.78
N ILE A 4 17.35 -20.31 30.72
CA ILE A 4 18.61 -20.77 30.14
C ILE A 4 18.29 -21.48 28.82
N TYR A 5 18.82 -20.95 27.72
CA TYR A 5 18.75 -21.60 26.41
C TYR A 5 20.02 -22.41 26.18
N LYS A 6 19.85 -23.66 25.72
CA LYS A 6 20.96 -24.49 25.24
C LYS A 6 20.81 -24.68 23.75
N ILE A 7 21.83 -24.29 23.02
CA ILE A 7 21.88 -24.42 21.56
C ILE A 7 22.96 -25.45 21.23
N ASN A 8 22.61 -26.52 20.52
CA ASN A 8 23.56 -27.49 19.99
C ASN A 8 23.77 -27.22 18.50
N CYS A 9 24.90 -26.62 18.16
CA CYS A 9 25.26 -26.29 16.76
C CYS A 9 25.71 -27.51 15.94
N GLU A 10 25.84 -28.69 16.53
CA GLU A 10 26.20 -29.93 15.85
C GLU A 10 24.98 -30.72 15.36
N GLU A 11 23.78 -30.36 15.82
CA GLU A 11 22.54 -30.96 15.32
C GLU A 11 22.19 -30.41 13.94
N ALA A 12 21.73 -31.30 13.05
CA ALA A 12 21.24 -30.88 11.75
C ALA A 12 20.01 -29.98 11.92
N GLY A 13 20.14 -28.72 11.52
CA GLY A 13 19.04 -27.78 11.44
C GLY A 13 18.08 -28.10 10.30
N ARG A 14 16.92 -27.51 10.32
CA ARG A 14 16.03 -27.43 9.16
C ARG A 14 16.25 -26.08 8.45
N GLU A 15 15.96 -26.06 7.16
CA GLU A 15 15.95 -24.83 6.40
C GLU A 15 15.04 -23.81 7.07
N TYR A 16 15.54 -22.58 7.20
CA TYR A 16 14.80 -21.46 7.76
C TYR A 16 14.60 -20.42 6.65
N PRO A 17 13.41 -20.39 6.01
CA PRO A 17 13.13 -19.43 4.94
C PRO A 17 13.23 -18.00 5.47
N HIS A 18 13.87 -17.13 4.70
CA HIS A 18 14.08 -15.72 5.06
C HIS A 18 12.87 -14.86 4.67
N TYR A 19 11.73 -15.07 5.34
CA TYR A 19 10.49 -14.34 5.04
C TYR A 19 10.62 -12.82 5.14
N TRP A 20 11.55 -12.34 6.00
CA TRP A 20 11.82 -10.90 6.16
C TRP A 20 12.46 -10.26 4.92
N GLU A 21 13.05 -11.03 4.01
CA GLU A 21 13.64 -10.52 2.77
C GLU A 21 12.58 -10.12 1.73
N TYR A 22 11.30 -10.46 1.97
CA TYR A 22 10.26 -10.19 0.99
C TYR A 22 10.01 -8.70 0.79
N CYS A 23 9.88 -7.90 1.86
CA CYS A 23 9.51 -6.49 1.76
C CYS A 23 10.14 -5.65 2.86
N VAL A 24 10.48 -4.42 2.52
CA VAL A 24 10.90 -3.38 3.46
C VAL A 24 10.02 -2.14 3.32
N GLY A 25 9.60 -1.55 4.45
CA GLY A 25 8.90 -0.27 4.48
C GLY A 25 9.88 0.90 4.37
N SER A 26 9.60 1.86 3.49
CA SER A 26 10.41 3.07 3.30
C SER A 26 9.75 4.35 3.80
N CYS A 27 8.64 4.24 4.55
CA CYS A 27 7.86 5.37 5.02
C CYS A 27 7.14 6.11 3.87
N HIS A 28 7.30 7.44 3.76
CA HIS A 28 6.58 8.28 2.79
C HIS A 28 7.17 8.18 1.37
N ALA A 29 6.29 8.02 0.36
CA ALA A 29 6.66 7.83 -1.04
C ALA A 29 7.59 8.94 -1.57
N ALA A 30 7.27 10.21 -1.31
CA ALA A 30 8.07 11.35 -1.78
C ALA A 30 9.52 11.31 -1.28
N THR A 31 9.82 10.62 -0.18
CA THR A 31 11.21 10.46 0.27
C THR A 31 12.05 9.61 -0.68
N LEU A 32 11.44 8.68 -1.43
CA LEU A 32 12.13 7.87 -2.43
C LEU A 32 12.53 8.65 -3.70
N LEU A 33 12.10 9.90 -3.84
CA LEU A 33 12.60 10.82 -4.87
C LEU A 33 14.00 11.38 -4.51
N ARG A 34 14.44 11.24 -3.25
CA ARG A 34 15.71 11.73 -2.76
C ARG A 34 16.83 10.70 -2.97
N GLU A 35 17.97 11.14 -3.50
CA GLU A 35 19.08 10.23 -3.79
C GLU A 35 19.73 9.64 -2.53
N ASP A 36 19.75 10.37 -1.42
CA ASP A 36 20.25 9.84 -0.15
C ASP A 36 19.40 8.67 0.36
N VAL A 37 18.07 8.75 0.25
CA VAL A 37 17.15 7.65 0.59
C VAL A 37 17.31 6.47 -0.38
N ARG A 38 17.45 6.74 -1.67
CA ARG A 38 17.72 5.69 -2.67
C ARG A 38 19.02 4.93 -2.37
N ASN A 39 20.04 5.61 -1.91
CA ASN A 39 21.29 4.97 -1.48
C ASN A 39 21.07 4.06 -0.27
N HIS A 40 20.22 4.45 0.69
CA HIS A 40 19.87 3.58 1.80
C HIS A 40 19.10 2.34 1.34
N ILE A 41 18.18 2.47 0.39
CA ILE A 41 17.44 1.34 -0.18
C ILE A 41 18.37 0.37 -0.93
N ARG A 42 19.29 0.88 -1.78
CA ARG A 42 20.32 0.04 -2.44
C ARG A 42 21.15 -0.73 -1.41
N GLN A 43 21.56 -0.05 -0.32
CA GLN A 43 22.34 -0.70 0.74
C GLN A 43 21.52 -1.76 1.47
N ALA A 44 20.26 -1.46 1.82
CA ALA A 44 19.36 -2.41 2.49
C ALA A 44 19.08 -3.64 1.61
N HIS A 45 18.82 -3.45 0.32
CA HIS A 45 18.68 -4.55 -0.63
C HIS A 45 19.94 -5.43 -0.65
N LYS A 46 21.13 -4.81 -0.79
CA LYS A 46 22.39 -5.54 -0.86
C LYS A 46 22.71 -6.34 0.40
N ASP A 47 22.48 -5.76 1.58
CA ASP A 47 22.93 -6.32 2.85
C ASP A 47 21.88 -7.24 3.50
N CYS A 48 20.60 -7.00 3.23
CA CYS A 48 19.48 -7.71 3.87
C CYS A 48 18.65 -8.57 2.90
N GLY A 49 18.87 -8.45 1.58
CA GLY A 49 18.17 -9.27 0.59
C GLY A 49 16.73 -8.85 0.28
N PHE A 50 16.26 -7.67 0.74
CA PHE A 50 14.90 -7.24 0.49
C PHE A 50 14.57 -7.16 -1.00
N THR A 51 13.42 -7.74 -1.39
CA THR A 51 13.00 -7.84 -2.79
C THR A 51 11.91 -6.84 -3.17
N HIS A 52 11.15 -6.32 -2.20
CA HIS A 52 10.10 -5.33 -2.42
C HIS A 52 10.25 -4.12 -1.50
N VAL A 53 9.70 -2.99 -1.94
CA VAL A 53 9.60 -1.77 -1.12
C VAL A 53 8.14 -1.34 -1.05
N ARG A 54 7.64 -1.12 0.17
CA ARG A 54 6.32 -0.54 0.47
C ARG A 54 6.50 0.88 1.00
N CYS A 55 5.71 1.81 0.52
CA CYS A 55 5.72 3.20 0.98
C CYS A 55 4.31 3.77 1.07
N HIS A 56 4.10 4.67 2.04
CA HIS A 56 2.84 5.39 2.22
C HIS A 56 2.69 6.57 1.27
N GLY A 57 1.45 6.95 1.00
CA GLY A 57 1.14 8.22 0.39
C GLY A 57 1.54 8.33 -1.08
N LEU A 58 1.38 7.23 -1.81
CA LEU A 58 1.67 7.18 -3.24
C LEU A 58 0.85 8.21 -4.03
N PHE A 59 -0.37 8.52 -3.55
CA PHE A 59 -1.28 9.48 -4.19
C PHE A 59 -1.40 10.81 -3.42
N ASP A 60 -0.54 11.04 -2.43
CA ASP A 60 -0.51 12.31 -1.70
C ASP A 60 -0.25 13.50 -2.61
N ASP A 61 -0.67 14.69 -2.18
CA ASP A 61 -0.55 15.90 -2.99
C ASP A 61 0.90 16.24 -3.37
N ASP A 62 1.88 15.90 -2.54
CA ASP A 62 3.30 16.13 -2.84
C ASP A 62 3.88 15.13 -3.87
N MET A 63 3.17 14.03 -4.15
CA MET A 63 3.43 13.17 -5.29
C MET A 63 2.86 13.71 -6.60
N SER A 64 2.01 14.75 -6.53
CA SER A 64 1.43 15.45 -7.67
C SER A 64 0.71 14.54 -8.68
N VAL A 65 0.04 13.51 -8.20
CA VAL A 65 -0.70 12.56 -9.05
C VAL A 65 -1.95 13.21 -9.62
N VAL A 66 -2.73 13.90 -8.78
CA VAL A 66 -3.93 14.63 -9.21
C VAL A 66 -3.71 16.12 -9.06
N ILE A 67 -3.61 16.81 -10.19
CA ILE A 67 -3.35 18.25 -10.23
C ILE A 67 -4.67 18.98 -10.49
N ALA A 68 -5.15 19.73 -9.49
CA ALA A 68 -6.28 20.63 -9.65
C ALA A 68 -5.79 21.99 -10.17
N PRO A 69 -6.44 22.58 -11.20
CA PRO A 69 -6.07 23.90 -11.66
C PRO A 69 -6.42 24.97 -10.62
N MET A 70 -5.50 25.91 -10.39
CA MET A 70 -5.64 26.96 -9.34
C MET A 70 -6.82 27.93 -9.55
N ASN A 71 -7.34 28.09 -10.77
CA ASN A 71 -8.25 29.21 -11.08
C ASN A 71 -9.38 28.88 -12.09
N ALA A 72 -9.72 27.62 -12.35
CA ALA A 72 -10.77 27.32 -13.32
C ALA A 72 -11.47 26.00 -13.01
N PRO A 73 -12.73 25.84 -13.43
CA PRO A 73 -13.38 24.54 -13.53
C PRO A 73 -12.80 23.77 -14.75
N ALA A 74 -11.48 23.61 -14.79
CA ALA A 74 -10.82 22.82 -15.82
C ALA A 74 -10.77 21.35 -15.38
N PRO A 75 -10.72 20.38 -16.31
CA PRO A 75 -10.52 18.99 -15.95
C PRO A 75 -9.23 18.84 -15.17
N ARG A 76 -9.27 17.99 -14.14
CA ARG A 76 -8.08 17.59 -13.37
C ARG A 76 -7.08 16.96 -14.35
N SER A 77 -5.82 17.26 -14.20
CA SER A 77 -4.77 16.53 -14.90
C SER A 77 -4.20 15.44 -13.97
N ILE A 78 -3.91 14.27 -14.53
CA ILE A 78 -3.30 13.15 -13.84
C ILE A 78 -1.88 12.98 -14.35
N SER A 79 -0.93 12.81 -13.42
CA SER A 79 0.48 12.59 -13.74
C SER A 79 1.07 11.52 -12.82
N PHE A 80 1.63 10.48 -13.39
CA PHE A 80 2.33 9.44 -12.64
C PHE A 80 3.87 9.64 -12.65
N TYR A 81 4.35 10.82 -13.08
CA TYR A 81 5.78 11.08 -13.24
C TYR A 81 6.62 10.79 -11.99
N ASN A 82 6.17 11.22 -10.81
CA ASN A 82 6.91 10.96 -9.57
C ASN A 82 6.85 9.48 -9.15
N ILE A 83 5.74 8.80 -9.42
CA ILE A 83 5.62 7.34 -9.21
C ILE A 83 6.58 6.61 -10.15
N ASP A 84 6.62 7.02 -11.42
CA ASP A 84 7.57 6.45 -12.39
C ASP A 84 9.02 6.61 -11.92
N CYS A 85 9.40 7.79 -11.44
CA CYS A 85 10.73 8.02 -10.89
C CYS A 85 11.10 7.06 -9.73
N ILE A 86 10.11 6.68 -8.92
CA ILE A 86 10.31 5.72 -7.82
C ILE A 86 10.40 4.30 -8.37
N TYR A 87 9.48 3.89 -9.22
CA TYR A 87 9.40 2.52 -9.70
C TYR A 87 10.52 2.17 -10.68
N ASP A 88 10.92 3.12 -11.55
CA ASP A 88 12.11 2.98 -12.38
C ASP A 88 13.36 2.70 -11.51
N PHE A 89 13.52 3.47 -10.43
CA PHE A 89 14.61 3.27 -9.48
C PHE A 89 14.56 1.88 -8.79
N LEU A 90 13.38 1.43 -8.37
CA LEU A 90 13.24 0.11 -7.71
C LEU A 90 13.61 -1.00 -8.69
N LEU A 91 13.07 -0.98 -9.91
CA LEU A 91 13.36 -1.97 -10.94
C LEU A 91 14.84 -1.96 -11.36
N GLU A 92 15.46 -0.77 -11.51
CA GLU A 92 16.89 -0.64 -11.78
C GLU A 92 17.75 -1.28 -10.67
N THR A 93 17.27 -1.23 -9.43
CA THR A 93 17.95 -1.84 -8.27
C THR A 93 17.71 -3.35 -8.18
N GLY A 94 16.79 -3.91 -8.96
CA GLY A 94 16.38 -5.31 -8.88
C GLY A 94 15.29 -5.59 -7.85
N MET A 95 14.65 -4.56 -7.34
CA MET A 95 13.53 -4.63 -6.41
C MET A 95 12.21 -4.34 -7.12
N LYS A 96 11.11 -4.70 -6.48
CA LYS A 96 9.76 -4.46 -7.00
C LYS A 96 8.94 -3.57 -6.06
N PRO A 97 7.95 -2.83 -6.56
CA PRO A 97 6.98 -2.17 -5.72
C PRO A 97 6.09 -3.19 -4.98
N PHE A 98 5.86 -2.95 -3.70
CA PHE A 98 4.68 -3.39 -2.98
C PHE A 98 3.75 -2.18 -2.93
N VAL A 99 2.78 -2.15 -3.84
CA VAL A 99 2.00 -0.94 -4.13
C VAL A 99 0.95 -0.72 -3.06
N GLU A 100 1.16 0.27 -2.18
CA GLU A 100 0.14 0.75 -1.25
C GLU A 100 -0.68 1.85 -1.94
N ILE A 101 -1.96 1.58 -2.21
CA ILE A 101 -2.89 2.54 -2.82
C ILE A 101 -3.44 3.47 -1.75
N GLY A 102 -2.93 4.66 -1.69
CA GLY A 102 -3.28 5.70 -0.70
C GLY A 102 -2.19 6.80 -0.66
N PHE A 103 -2.36 7.88 0.10
CA PHE A 103 -3.64 8.28 0.68
C PHE A 103 -4.51 8.99 -0.38
N MET A 104 -5.60 9.67 0.05
CA MET A 104 -6.52 10.29 -0.89
C MET A 104 -5.93 11.60 -1.45
N PRO A 105 -5.84 11.78 -2.78
CA PRO A 105 -5.51 13.10 -3.32
C PRO A 105 -6.54 14.13 -2.88
N THR A 106 -6.12 15.26 -2.32
CA THR A 106 -7.05 16.30 -1.81
C THR A 106 -8.14 16.71 -2.83
N PRO A 107 -7.88 16.79 -4.15
CA PRO A 107 -8.95 17.12 -5.10
C PRO A 107 -10.04 16.05 -5.26
N LEU A 108 -9.84 14.83 -4.74
CA LEU A 108 -10.83 13.74 -4.77
C LEU A 108 -11.44 13.47 -3.39
N ALA A 109 -10.92 14.07 -2.34
CA ALA A 109 -11.27 13.79 -0.96
C ALA A 109 -12.69 14.27 -0.59
N SER A 110 -13.41 13.49 0.23
CA SER A 110 -14.71 13.90 0.79
C SER A 110 -14.58 14.87 1.96
N GLY A 111 -13.40 14.97 2.56
CA GLY A 111 -13.13 15.79 3.75
C GLY A 111 -11.71 16.34 3.79
N THR A 112 -11.33 16.86 4.95
CA THR A 112 -10.07 17.60 5.12
C THR A 112 -9.16 17.02 6.21
N GLN A 113 -9.52 15.87 6.80
CA GLN A 113 -8.68 15.22 7.80
C GLN A 113 -7.39 14.72 7.16
N VAL A 114 -6.29 14.98 7.83
CA VAL A 114 -4.96 14.62 7.34
C VAL A 114 -4.13 13.96 8.42
N CYS A 115 -3.20 13.07 8.00
CA CYS A 115 -2.22 12.49 8.88
C CYS A 115 -0.80 12.95 8.53
N PHE A 116 0.11 12.75 9.47
CA PHE A 116 1.51 13.08 9.38
C PHE A 116 1.85 14.56 9.07
N ASN A 117 3.12 14.88 9.06
CA ASN A 117 3.64 16.22 8.76
C ASN A 117 3.52 16.59 7.27
N TYR A 118 3.45 15.62 6.39
CA TYR A 118 3.24 15.81 4.94
C TYR A 118 1.76 15.89 4.54
N ARG A 119 0.84 15.79 5.53
CA ARG A 119 -0.60 16.07 5.39
C ARG A 119 -1.31 15.13 4.38
N GLY A 120 -0.98 13.84 4.37
CA GLY A 120 -1.73 12.85 3.61
C GLY A 120 -3.22 12.89 3.99
N ASN A 121 -4.13 13.09 3.03
CA ASN A 121 -5.56 13.15 3.31
C ASN A 121 -6.11 11.75 3.53
N VAL A 122 -6.79 11.55 4.66
CA VAL A 122 -7.24 10.23 5.12
C VAL A 122 -8.75 10.03 5.03
N THR A 123 -9.44 10.88 4.29
CA THR A 123 -10.89 10.75 4.08
C THR A 123 -11.20 9.87 2.87
N PRO A 124 -12.37 9.19 2.82
CA PRO A 124 -12.82 8.49 1.61
C PRO A 124 -12.93 9.42 0.40
N PRO A 125 -13.05 8.90 -0.84
CA PRO A 125 -13.30 9.73 -1.99
C PRO A 125 -14.69 10.39 -1.90
N ALA A 126 -14.82 11.61 -2.41
CA ALA A 126 -16.10 12.30 -2.54
C ALA A 126 -16.99 11.68 -3.63
N ASP A 127 -16.38 11.00 -4.59
CA ASP A 127 -17.03 10.35 -5.72
C ASP A 127 -16.22 9.09 -6.11
N TYR A 128 -16.84 7.93 -5.92
CA TYR A 128 -16.21 6.65 -6.21
C TYR A 128 -16.02 6.38 -7.71
N GLU A 129 -16.84 6.95 -8.60
CA GLU A 129 -16.62 6.81 -10.05
C GLU A 129 -15.32 7.50 -10.48
N VAL A 130 -15.04 8.67 -9.89
CA VAL A 130 -13.79 9.41 -10.13
C VAL A 130 -12.58 8.69 -9.54
N TRP A 131 -12.74 8.07 -8.38
CA TRP A 131 -11.71 7.23 -7.76
C TRP A 131 -11.42 6.00 -8.63
N ASP A 132 -12.44 5.28 -9.04
CA ASP A 132 -12.30 4.10 -9.92
C ASP A 132 -11.59 4.46 -11.23
N ASP A 133 -11.89 5.63 -11.79
CA ASP A 133 -11.23 6.10 -13.01
C ASP A 133 -9.74 6.39 -12.78
N LEU A 134 -9.37 7.01 -11.64
CA LEU A 134 -7.96 7.19 -11.26
C LEU A 134 -7.25 5.83 -11.15
N ILE A 135 -7.87 4.84 -10.47
CA ILE A 135 -7.27 3.53 -10.29
C ILE A 135 -7.11 2.80 -11.63
N ARG A 136 -8.10 2.87 -12.52
CA ARG A 136 -7.98 2.31 -13.88
C ARG A 136 -6.87 2.96 -14.68
N GLN A 137 -6.77 4.30 -14.64
CA GLN A 137 -5.70 5.04 -15.33
C GLN A 137 -4.33 4.65 -14.77
N PHE A 138 -4.21 4.53 -13.45
CA PHE A 138 -2.98 4.13 -12.78
C PHE A 138 -2.54 2.71 -13.21
N ALA A 139 -3.42 1.73 -13.11
CA ALA A 139 -3.11 0.35 -13.51
C ALA A 139 -2.76 0.24 -15.00
N THR A 140 -3.52 0.92 -15.86
CA THR A 140 -3.23 0.96 -17.30
C THR A 140 -1.87 1.56 -17.57
N HIS A 141 -1.53 2.70 -16.95
CA HIS A 141 -0.23 3.34 -17.07
C HIS A 141 0.93 2.43 -16.66
N LEU A 142 0.77 1.72 -15.53
CA LEU A 142 1.81 0.78 -15.08
C LEU A 142 2.04 -0.34 -16.07
N ILE A 143 0.97 -0.94 -16.61
CA ILE A 143 1.05 -2.01 -17.61
C ILE A 143 1.68 -1.50 -18.92
N GLU A 144 1.28 -0.32 -19.38
CA GLU A 144 1.84 0.28 -20.60
C GLU A 144 3.32 0.62 -20.46
N ARG A 145 3.77 1.05 -19.27
CA ARG A 145 5.15 1.45 -19.02
C ARG A 145 6.07 0.27 -18.72
N TYR A 146 5.66 -0.63 -17.85
CA TYR A 146 6.53 -1.70 -17.32
C TYR A 146 6.27 -3.07 -17.93
N GLY A 147 5.18 -3.21 -18.66
CA GLY A 147 4.75 -4.47 -19.23
C GLY A 147 3.87 -5.28 -18.25
N LYS A 148 2.88 -5.95 -18.84
CA LYS A 148 1.87 -6.73 -18.11
C LYS A 148 2.50 -7.79 -17.20
N GLU A 149 3.42 -8.59 -17.73
CA GLU A 149 4.07 -9.70 -17.03
C GLU A 149 4.87 -9.25 -15.80
N GLU A 150 5.40 -8.02 -15.82
CA GLU A 150 6.10 -7.44 -14.66
C GLU A 150 5.10 -6.95 -13.63
N VAL A 151 4.06 -6.21 -14.04
CA VAL A 151 3.09 -5.60 -13.10
C VAL A 151 2.19 -6.65 -12.43
N GLU A 152 1.89 -7.78 -13.08
CA GLU A 152 1.19 -8.92 -12.49
C GLU A 152 1.92 -9.56 -11.30
N GLN A 153 3.21 -9.28 -11.12
CA GLN A 153 3.99 -9.75 -9.97
C GLN A 153 3.89 -8.84 -8.76
N TRP A 154 3.42 -7.60 -8.95
CA TRP A 154 3.33 -6.62 -7.87
C TRP A 154 2.07 -6.82 -7.03
N PRO A 155 2.18 -6.85 -5.68
CA PRO A 155 0.99 -6.80 -4.83
C PRO A 155 0.47 -5.35 -4.74
N PHE A 156 -0.86 -5.22 -4.91
CA PHE A 156 -1.59 -3.97 -4.75
C PHE A 156 -2.38 -4.04 -3.45
N GLU A 157 -1.93 -3.32 -2.44
CA GLU A 157 -2.56 -3.23 -1.14
C GLU A 157 -3.40 -1.96 -1.07
N VAL A 158 -4.62 -2.09 -0.58
CA VAL A 158 -5.54 -0.95 -0.49
C VAL A 158 -5.44 -0.30 0.88
N TRP A 159 -4.88 0.90 0.92
CA TRP A 159 -4.76 1.75 2.10
C TRP A 159 -3.72 1.31 3.14
N ASN A 160 -3.71 2.03 4.29
CA ASN A 160 -2.87 1.75 5.46
C ASN A 160 -3.66 1.93 6.76
N GLU A 161 -3.74 0.91 7.57
CA GLU A 161 -4.33 0.88 8.92
C GLU A 161 -5.70 1.57 9.03
N PRO A 162 -6.69 1.22 8.19
CA PRO A 162 -7.97 1.90 8.12
C PRO A 162 -8.82 1.73 9.40
N ASN A 163 -8.44 0.82 10.29
CA ASN A 163 -9.06 0.66 11.60
C ASN A 163 -8.65 1.72 12.63
N LEU A 164 -7.68 2.59 12.29
CA LEU A 164 -7.26 3.70 13.11
C LEU A 164 -7.77 5.02 12.54
N ASN A 165 -8.57 5.76 13.33
CA ASN A 165 -9.11 7.07 12.91
C ASN A 165 -8.04 8.09 12.48
N PHE A 166 -6.81 7.89 12.89
CA PHE A 166 -5.67 8.70 12.44
C PHE A 166 -5.34 8.48 10.97
N PHE A 167 -5.59 7.26 10.47
CA PHE A 167 -5.25 6.87 9.10
C PHE A 167 -6.47 6.72 8.17
N PHE A 168 -7.69 6.72 8.71
CA PHE A 168 -8.91 6.66 7.91
C PHE A 168 -10.07 7.35 8.64
N ASP A 169 -10.60 8.42 8.05
CA ASP A 169 -11.76 9.17 8.56
C ASP A 169 -13.05 8.57 8.00
N GLY A 170 -13.35 7.36 8.44
CA GLY A 170 -14.51 6.60 8.03
C GLY A 170 -14.75 5.39 8.94
N THR A 171 -15.81 4.68 8.67
CA THR A 171 -16.17 3.42 9.34
C THR A 171 -15.49 2.22 8.67
N GLN A 172 -15.65 1.04 9.28
CA GLN A 172 -15.25 -0.22 8.67
C GLN A 172 -15.95 -0.46 7.32
N GLU A 173 -17.26 -0.14 7.25
CA GLU A 173 -18.05 -0.29 6.03
C GLU A 173 -17.59 0.67 4.92
N ASP A 174 -17.21 1.91 5.29
CA ASP A 174 -16.63 2.88 4.33
C ASP A 174 -15.31 2.36 3.75
N TYR A 175 -14.47 1.73 4.58
CA TYR A 175 -13.25 1.12 4.09
C TYR A 175 -13.52 -0.11 3.21
N PHE A 176 -14.47 -0.96 3.56
CA PHE A 176 -14.82 -2.11 2.73
C PHE A 176 -15.35 -1.66 1.37
N THR A 177 -16.13 -0.58 1.34
CA THR A 177 -16.58 0.05 0.10
C THR A 177 -15.40 0.59 -0.73
N LEU A 178 -14.45 1.29 -0.09
CA LEU A 178 -13.23 1.78 -0.77
C LEU A 178 -12.41 0.62 -1.35
N TYR A 179 -12.27 -0.46 -0.59
CA TYR A 179 -11.56 -1.65 -1.05
C TYR A 179 -12.25 -2.28 -2.26
N GLU A 180 -13.57 -2.50 -2.19
CA GLU A 180 -14.35 -3.09 -3.28
C GLU A 180 -14.19 -2.29 -4.57
N HIS A 181 -14.39 -0.98 -4.53
CA HIS A 181 -14.20 -0.09 -5.68
C HIS A 181 -12.79 -0.21 -6.25
N THR A 182 -11.77 -0.11 -5.40
CA THR A 182 -10.37 -0.20 -5.82
C THR A 182 -10.04 -1.56 -6.44
N ALA A 183 -10.47 -2.65 -5.80
CA ALA A 183 -10.21 -4.01 -6.29
C ALA A 183 -10.88 -4.28 -7.64
N ARG A 184 -12.14 -3.87 -7.79
CA ARG A 184 -12.88 -4.02 -9.06
C ARG A 184 -12.28 -3.14 -10.17
N ALA A 185 -11.85 -1.92 -9.85
CA ALA A 185 -11.19 -1.04 -10.81
C ALA A 185 -9.87 -1.65 -11.31
N LEU A 186 -9.01 -2.18 -10.42
CA LEU A 186 -7.79 -2.88 -10.81
C LEU A 186 -8.07 -4.10 -11.70
N LYS A 187 -8.98 -4.98 -11.25
CA LYS A 187 -9.33 -6.20 -11.98
C LYS A 187 -10.04 -5.93 -13.32
N SER A 188 -10.68 -4.77 -13.49
CA SER A 188 -11.27 -4.37 -14.78
C SER A 188 -10.22 -4.04 -15.83
N VAL A 189 -9.01 -3.67 -15.42
CA VAL A 189 -7.88 -3.43 -16.33
C VAL A 189 -7.18 -4.74 -16.65
N ASP A 190 -6.90 -5.55 -15.63
CA ASP A 190 -6.32 -6.87 -15.79
C ASP A 190 -6.71 -7.78 -14.61
N GLU A 191 -7.37 -8.90 -14.90
CA GLU A 191 -7.83 -9.87 -13.91
C GLU A 191 -6.71 -10.55 -13.10
N ASN A 192 -5.47 -10.53 -13.62
CA ASN A 192 -4.31 -11.13 -12.96
C ASN A 192 -3.58 -10.19 -11.99
N LEU A 193 -3.92 -8.90 -11.93
CA LEU A 193 -3.36 -8.00 -10.93
C LEU A 193 -3.74 -8.48 -9.52
N LYS A 194 -2.76 -8.56 -8.63
CA LYS A 194 -2.95 -9.09 -7.28
C LYS A 194 -3.37 -7.99 -6.34
N VAL A 195 -4.61 -8.02 -5.85
CA VAL A 195 -5.15 -7.03 -4.91
C VAL A 195 -5.42 -7.64 -3.55
N GLY A 196 -5.11 -6.91 -2.48
CA GLY A 196 -5.31 -7.36 -1.11
C GLY A 196 -5.39 -6.23 -0.09
N GLY A 197 -5.56 -6.62 1.14
CA GLY A 197 -5.72 -5.82 2.34
C GLY A 197 -6.08 -6.72 3.54
N PRO A 198 -6.69 -6.20 4.61
CA PRO A 198 -7.10 -4.83 4.84
C PRO A 198 -6.00 -3.90 5.39
N ALA A 199 -4.76 -4.36 5.51
CA ALA A 199 -3.63 -3.61 6.05
C ALA A 199 -3.86 -3.01 7.45
N THR A 200 -4.69 -3.65 8.25
CA THR A 200 -5.10 -3.14 9.56
C THR A 200 -4.02 -3.26 10.60
N SER A 201 -4.00 -2.37 11.57
CA SER A 201 -3.20 -2.48 12.78
C SER A 201 -3.75 -3.60 13.68
N VAL A 202 -2.86 -4.29 14.39
CA VAL A 202 -3.13 -5.33 15.41
C VAL A 202 -4.04 -6.47 14.94
N ASN A 203 -3.96 -6.85 13.68
CA ASN A 203 -4.75 -7.94 13.07
C ASN A 203 -6.28 -7.71 13.09
N ALA A 204 -6.72 -6.45 13.21
CA ALA A 204 -8.14 -6.11 13.26
C ALA A 204 -8.87 -6.39 11.93
N TRP A 205 -10.18 -6.63 11.99
CA TRP A 205 -11.11 -6.74 10.87
C TRP A 205 -10.89 -7.90 9.88
N ILE A 206 -9.89 -8.76 10.08
CA ILE A 206 -9.57 -9.83 9.11
C ILE A 206 -10.75 -10.78 8.87
N PRO A 207 -11.46 -11.29 9.91
CA PRO A 207 -12.62 -12.16 9.69
C PRO A 207 -13.76 -11.46 8.95
N GLU A 208 -14.10 -10.24 9.35
CA GLU A 208 -15.18 -9.42 8.79
C GLU A 208 -14.87 -9.07 7.34
N PHE A 209 -13.64 -8.65 7.06
CA PHE A 209 -13.17 -8.32 5.73
C PHE A 209 -13.26 -9.52 4.76
N LYS A 210 -12.80 -10.68 5.20
CA LYS A 210 -12.93 -11.93 4.41
C LYS A 210 -14.39 -12.28 4.13
N THR A 211 -15.24 -12.14 5.15
CA THR A 211 -16.66 -12.40 5.02
C THR A 211 -17.31 -11.46 4.02
N TYR A 212 -17.03 -10.16 4.14
CA TYR A 212 -17.50 -9.13 3.21
C TYR A 212 -17.08 -9.45 1.77
N CYS A 213 -15.80 -9.73 1.54
CA CYS A 213 -15.31 -10.04 0.19
C CYS A 213 -16.00 -11.28 -0.40
N ALA A 214 -16.24 -12.32 0.42
CA ALA A 214 -16.91 -13.53 -0.03
C ALA A 214 -18.40 -13.33 -0.31
N GLU A 215 -19.12 -12.57 0.51
CA GLU A 215 -20.55 -12.31 0.37
C GLU A 215 -20.86 -11.38 -0.82
N HIS A 216 -19.96 -10.46 -1.13
CA HIS A 216 -20.13 -9.47 -2.21
C HIS A 216 -19.36 -9.83 -3.50
N ASP A 217 -18.72 -11.01 -3.55
CA ASP A 217 -17.88 -11.44 -4.67
C ASP A 217 -16.83 -10.37 -5.05
N VAL A 218 -16.14 -9.84 -4.02
CA VAL A 218 -15.08 -8.85 -4.17
C VAL A 218 -13.74 -9.57 -4.32
N PRO A 219 -12.92 -9.23 -5.32
CA PRO A 219 -11.60 -9.83 -5.50
C PRO A 219 -10.70 -9.65 -4.27
N LEU A 220 -10.07 -10.75 -3.83
CA LEU A 220 -9.13 -10.76 -2.71
C LEU A 220 -8.07 -11.82 -2.95
N ASP A 221 -6.86 -11.43 -3.35
CA ASP A 221 -5.78 -12.36 -3.68
C ASP A 221 -4.85 -12.63 -2.48
N PHE A 222 -4.70 -11.68 -1.57
CA PHE A 222 -3.89 -11.82 -0.36
C PHE A 222 -4.43 -10.99 0.80
N ILE A 223 -3.98 -11.33 2.02
CA ILE A 223 -4.34 -10.61 3.24
C ILE A 223 -3.08 -10.02 3.85
N THR A 224 -3.19 -8.77 4.29
CA THR A 224 -2.14 -8.06 5.02
C THR A 224 -2.67 -7.49 6.33
N THR A 225 -1.76 -7.39 7.28
CA THR A 225 -2.01 -6.76 8.57
C THR A 225 -0.69 -6.33 9.19
N HIS A 226 -0.74 -5.42 10.14
CA HIS A 226 0.41 -4.96 10.89
C HIS A 226 0.34 -5.47 12.33
N HIS A 227 1.47 -5.92 12.84
CA HIS A 227 1.59 -6.33 14.23
C HIS A 227 3.02 -6.09 14.71
N TYR A 228 3.16 -5.27 15.75
CA TYR A 228 4.46 -4.96 16.34
C TYR A 228 4.68 -5.78 17.60
N PRO A 229 5.94 -6.13 17.95
CA PRO A 229 6.25 -6.84 19.21
C PRO A 229 5.83 -6.09 20.47
N SER A 230 5.62 -4.78 20.37
CA SER A 230 5.10 -3.90 21.44
C SER A 230 3.59 -3.86 21.54
N ASP A 231 2.88 -4.40 20.55
CA ASP A 231 1.43 -4.44 20.57
C ASP A 231 0.92 -5.41 21.64
N ASP A 232 -0.18 -5.06 22.27
CA ASP A 232 -0.87 -5.96 23.17
C ASP A 232 -1.45 -7.14 22.34
N PRO A 233 -1.00 -8.39 22.56
CA PRO A 233 -1.51 -9.55 21.83
C PRO A 233 -3.00 -9.84 22.07
N LEU A 234 -3.59 -9.21 23.10
CA LEU A 234 -5.01 -9.27 23.42
C LEU A 234 -5.75 -7.97 23.09
N SER A 235 -5.10 -7.05 22.35
CA SER A 235 -5.70 -5.80 21.97
C SER A 235 -6.96 -6.03 21.15
N THR A 236 -8.05 -5.37 21.58
CA THR A 236 -9.32 -5.33 20.87
C THR A 236 -9.47 -4.04 20.04
N MET A 237 -8.38 -3.30 19.84
CA MET A 237 -8.42 -2.09 19.02
C MET A 237 -8.84 -2.46 17.59
N GLY A 238 -10.03 -2.03 17.20
CA GLY A 238 -10.60 -2.30 15.88
C GLY A 238 -11.57 -3.49 15.80
N MET A 239 -12.02 -4.01 16.94
CA MET A 239 -13.21 -4.86 16.99
C MET A 239 -14.47 -4.04 17.24
#